data_f4064ecb67ff45ee3475c1465ea84a84
#
_entry.id   f4064ecb67ff45ee3475c1465ea84a84
#
_cell.length_a   1.000
_cell.length_b   1.000
_cell.length_c   1.000
_cell.angle_alpha   90.00
_cell.angle_beta   90.00
_cell.angle_gamma   90.00
#
_symmetry.space_group_name_H-M   'P 1'
#
loop_
_entity.id
_entity.type
_entity.pdbx_description
1 polymer ?
#
loop_
_entity_poly.entity_id
_entity_poly.type
_entity_poly.pdbx_seq_one_letter_code
_entity_poly.pdbx_strand_id
1 'polypeptide(L)'
;MSNAAKAGHRRLRASALAATVLVGGGLTACSSAGNPAAGTAPSNAGSAQPVSVTNVTLHIGDQAGAGSQALLTAAGLIGKLPFKADWSDFTSGPPMLQAMGSGSVDIGDVGDAPPIFAAAAGSQIAVVGALKGSPDATALLVPQNSPVRSVAQLKGKSIAVAQGSSSNYHILATLTKAGLSVKDVTLDYLQPADALAAFSSGHVAAWDVWTPFIEQAESQYHARVLTNGADVGNTYSFVVASRAALGDPARAAAIRDYLQLLDEAYAWAARHQSAWAGTWAKASGLPLPVMVQAVRDDQTAPAGITPAVISSEQNVANAFTSAGLIPGKVDFANFAVSTFNDITGGTS
;
A
#
# COMPACT_ATOMS: atom_id res chain seq x y z
N MET A 1 -13.98 -5.76 -56.04
CA MET A 1 -15.09 -4.85 -55.81
C MET A 1 -14.80 -4.18 -54.45
N SER A 2 -13.99 -3.20 -54.41
CA SER A 2 -14.12 -1.76 -54.52
C SER A 2 -15.29 -1.18 -53.72
N ASN A 3 -14.99 -0.52 -52.61
CA ASN A 3 -15.47 0.82 -52.36
C ASN A 3 -14.65 1.52 -51.24
N ALA A 4 -14.00 2.59 -51.64
CA ALA A 4 -13.35 3.59 -50.81
C ALA A 4 -14.37 4.71 -50.47
N ALA A 5 -14.28 5.26 -49.26
CA ALA A 5 -14.89 6.54 -48.92
C ALA A 5 -14.03 7.28 -47.90
N LYS A 6 -13.25 8.18 -48.38
CA LYS A 6 -13.18 9.65 -48.28
C LYS A 6 -13.09 10.25 -46.84
N ALA A 7 -11.92 10.82 -46.63
CA ALA A 7 -11.54 11.75 -45.57
C ALA A 7 -12.35 13.05 -45.59
N GLY A 8 -12.65 13.57 -44.39
CA GLY A 8 -13.23 14.90 -44.19
C GLY A 8 -12.41 15.69 -43.14
N HIS A 9 -11.48 16.53 -43.65
CA HIS A 9 -10.80 17.52 -42.81
C HIS A 9 -11.74 18.69 -42.49
N ARG A 10 -11.99 18.95 -41.22
CA ARG A 10 -12.52 20.24 -40.75
C ARG A 10 -11.45 21.00 -39.96
N ARG A 11 -10.93 22.03 -40.58
CA ARG A 11 -10.12 23.09 -39.98
C ARG A 11 -11.05 23.99 -39.15
N LEU A 12 -10.76 24.20 -37.89
CA LEU A 12 -11.36 25.26 -37.07
C LEU A 12 -10.34 26.38 -36.88
N ARG A 13 -10.82 27.58 -37.18
CA ARG A 13 -10.08 28.84 -37.21
C ARG A 13 -9.87 29.38 -35.81
N ALA A 14 -8.71 29.90 -35.54
CA ALA A 14 -8.40 30.75 -34.40
C ALA A 14 -9.02 32.13 -34.57
N SER A 15 -9.62 32.64 -33.52
CA SER A 15 -10.01 34.06 -33.39
C SER A 15 -9.28 34.64 -32.19
N ALA A 16 -8.39 35.57 -32.50
CA ALA A 16 -7.74 36.43 -31.51
C ALA A 16 -8.65 37.63 -31.22
N LEU A 17 -8.84 37.95 -29.94
CA LEU A 17 -9.41 39.22 -29.49
C LEU A 17 -8.37 39.93 -28.65
N ALA A 18 -7.95 41.10 -29.12
CA ALA A 18 -7.15 42.08 -28.44
C ALA A 18 -8.10 42.96 -27.58
N ALA A 19 -7.71 43.25 -26.37
CA ALA A 19 -8.36 44.27 -25.55
C ALA A 19 -7.32 45.29 -25.01
N THR A 20 -7.63 46.51 -25.22
CA THR A 20 -6.86 47.73 -25.14
C THR A 20 -6.73 48.23 -23.71
N VAL A 21 -5.54 48.75 -23.38
CA VAL A 21 -5.20 49.46 -22.15
C VAL A 21 -5.77 50.90 -22.17
N LEU A 22 -6.33 51.35 -21.06
CA LEU A 22 -6.57 52.78 -20.79
C LEU A 22 -5.88 53.14 -19.46
N VAL A 23 -4.94 54.07 -19.59
CA VAL A 23 -4.21 54.74 -18.52
C VAL A 23 -5.03 55.99 -18.10
N GLY A 24 -5.23 56.19 -16.79
CA GLY A 24 -5.80 57.39 -16.23
C GLY A 24 -5.04 57.75 -14.95
N GLY A 25 -4.21 58.77 -15.03
CA GLY A 25 -3.48 59.32 -13.88
C GLY A 25 -4.32 60.33 -13.07
N GLY A 26 -3.94 60.47 -11.79
CA GLY A 26 -4.47 61.49 -10.90
C GLY A 26 -3.62 61.58 -9.64
N LEU A 27 -2.68 62.53 -9.63
CA LEU A 27 -1.93 62.98 -8.46
C LEU A 27 -2.75 64.00 -7.69
N THR A 28 -2.92 63.83 -6.37
CA THR A 28 -3.01 64.95 -5.43
C THR A 28 -2.44 64.55 -4.07
N ALA A 29 -1.40 65.25 -3.68
CA ALA A 29 -0.80 65.20 -2.36
C ALA A 29 -1.55 66.15 -1.42
N CYS A 30 -1.75 65.69 -0.17
CA CYS A 30 -1.85 66.61 1.00
C CYS A 30 -1.36 65.93 2.25
N SER A 31 -0.30 66.42 2.79
CA SER A 31 0.33 66.08 4.06
C SER A 31 -0.47 66.57 5.24
N SER A 32 -0.70 65.76 6.29
CA SER A 32 -0.86 66.22 7.65
C SER A 32 -0.30 65.15 8.61
N ALA A 33 0.60 65.65 9.47
CA ALA A 33 1.24 64.86 10.52
C ALA A 33 0.22 64.58 11.64
N GLY A 34 0.14 63.30 12.06
CA GLY A 34 -0.64 62.87 13.23
C GLY A 34 0.09 61.69 13.91
N ASN A 35 0.33 61.83 15.17
CA ASN A 35 1.05 61.03 16.14
C ASN A 35 0.67 59.55 16.14
N PRO A 36 1.59 58.61 16.38
CA PRO A 36 1.28 57.17 16.41
C PRO A 36 0.66 56.78 17.76
N ALA A 37 -0.64 56.54 17.77
CA ALA A 37 -1.26 55.74 18.82
C ALA A 37 -0.95 54.25 18.56
N ALA A 38 -0.41 53.57 19.56
CA ALA A 38 -0.16 52.13 19.56
C ALA A 38 -1.48 51.39 19.36
N GLY A 39 -1.75 51.00 18.12
CA GLY A 39 -2.82 50.08 17.76
C GLY A 39 -2.37 48.65 18.03
N THR A 40 -2.90 48.04 19.07
CA THR A 40 -2.90 46.59 19.27
C THR A 40 -3.49 45.92 18.02
N ALA A 41 -2.65 45.27 17.24
CA ALA A 41 -3.09 44.37 16.17
C ALA A 41 -3.95 43.27 16.81
N PRO A 42 -5.17 43.01 16.31
CA PRO A 42 -5.86 41.81 16.73
C PRO A 42 -5.07 40.61 16.20
N SER A 43 -4.41 39.89 17.10
CA SER A 43 -3.94 38.54 16.84
C SER A 43 -5.16 37.60 16.66
N ASN A 44 -5.69 37.58 15.44
CA ASN A 44 -6.62 36.55 15.02
C ASN A 44 -5.82 35.25 14.84
N ALA A 45 -5.39 34.66 15.94
CA ALA A 45 -5.14 33.23 16.00
C ALA A 45 -6.53 32.57 15.92
N GLY A 46 -7.06 32.48 14.71
CA GLY A 46 -8.22 31.65 14.42
C GLY A 46 -7.87 30.22 14.83
N SER A 47 -8.35 29.82 16.00
CA SER A 47 -8.38 28.38 16.36
C SER A 47 -9.20 27.70 15.26
N ALA A 48 -8.50 26.98 14.38
CA ALA A 48 -9.13 26.13 13.40
C ALA A 48 -10.09 25.19 14.16
N GLN A 49 -11.38 25.33 13.91
CA GLN A 49 -12.36 24.43 14.53
C GLN A 49 -12.06 23.00 14.09
N PRO A 50 -12.16 21.99 14.98
CA PRO A 50 -12.01 20.60 14.60
C PRO A 50 -12.93 20.26 13.44
N VAL A 51 -12.38 19.68 12.37
CA VAL A 51 -13.18 19.25 11.21
C VAL A 51 -14.06 18.09 11.65
N SER A 52 -15.40 18.23 11.50
CA SER A 52 -16.32 17.15 11.85
C SER A 52 -16.23 16.00 10.85
N VAL A 53 -16.09 14.79 11.35
CA VAL A 53 -16.01 13.56 10.54
C VAL A 53 -17.29 12.71 10.60
N THR A 54 -18.29 13.08 11.41
CA THR A 54 -19.48 12.26 11.68
C THR A 54 -20.33 11.95 10.44
N ASN A 55 -20.27 12.79 9.41
CA ASN A 55 -20.98 12.59 8.13
C ASN A 55 -20.08 12.04 7.02
N VAL A 56 -18.83 11.69 7.34
CA VAL A 56 -17.90 11.11 6.37
C VAL A 56 -18.21 9.63 6.20
N THR A 57 -18.24 9.15 4.97
CA THR A 57 -18.04 7.73 4.65
C THR A 57 -16.62 7.58 4.14
N LEU A 58 -15.82 6.77 4.81
CA LEU A 58 -14.47 6.40 4.39
C LEU A 58 -14.53 5.00 3.77
N HIS A 59 -14.14 4.89 2.50
CA HIS A 59 -14.06 3.62 1.78
C HIS A 59 -12.71 2.96 2.05
N ILE A 60 -12.72 1.88 2.82
CA ILE A 60 -11.52 1.20 3.30
C ILE A 60 -11.34 -0.09 2.53
N GLY A 61 -10.19 -0.21 1.85
CA GLY A 61 -9.78 -1.47 1.24
C GLY A 61 -9.15 -2.38 2.27
N ASP A 62 -9.59 -3.63 2.29
CA ASP A 62 -9.03 -4.68 3.15
C ASP A 62 -8.56 -5.85 2.30
N GLN A 63 -7.66 -6.68 2.82
CA GLN A 63 -7.25 -7.89 2.13
C GLN A 63 -7.95 -9.09 2.74
N ALA A 64 -8.49 -9.96 1.90
CA ALA A 64 -9.32 -11.09 2.30
C ALA A 64 -8.68 -11.91 3.43
N GLY A 65 -9.29 -11.85 4.59
CA GLY A 65 -8.91 -12.63 5.76
C GLY A 65 -7.68 -12.17 6.54
N ALA A 66 -7.06 -11.03 6.19
CA ALA A 66 -5.81 -10.59 6.83
C ALA A 66 -5.83 -9.12 7.26
N GLY A 67 -6.99 -8.46 7.25
CA GLY A 67 -7.01 -7.02 7.22
C GLY A 67 -7.31 -6.32 8.52
N SER A 68 -7.29 -5.01 8.39
CA SER A 68 -7.48 -4.05 9.46
C SER A 68 -8.89 -4.11 10.08
N GLN A 69 -9.92 -4.52 9.32
CA GLN A 69 -11.27 -4.71 9.87
C GLN A 69 -11.30 -5.79 10.96
N ALA A 70 -10.68 -6.94 10.68
CA ALA A 70 -10.60 -8.03 11.66
C ALA A 70 -9.77 -7.62 12.89
N LEU A 71 -8.68 -6.89 12.68
CA LEU A 71 -7.80 -6.39 13.73
C LEU A 71 -8.52 -5.38 14.67
N LEU A 72 -9.19 -4.37 14.09
CA LEU A 72 -10.00 -3.41 14.84
C LEU A 72 -11.15 -4.08 15.60
N THR A 73 -11.76 -5.11 14.99
CA THR A 73 -12.82 -5.92 15.64
C THR A 73 -12.25 -6.68 16.84
N ALA A 74 -11.10 -7.34 16.68
CA ALA A 74 -10.44 -8.09 17.75
C ALA A 74 -10.07 -7.20 18.93
N ALA A 75 -9.55 -6.00 18.66
CA ALA A 75 -9.19 -5.01 19.65
C ALA A 75 -10.41 -4.31 20.31
N GLY A 76 -11.64 -4.52 19.82
CA GLY A 76 -12.84 -3.83 20.30
C GLY A 76 -12.89 -2.34 19.91
N LEU A 77 -12.17 -1.96 18.85
CA LEU A 77 -12.02 -0.57 18.41
C LEU A 77 -12.91 -0.21 17.23
N ILE A 78 -13.43 -1.18 16.49
CA ILE A 78 -14.23 -0.92 15.28
C ILE A 78 -15.47 -0.04 15.57
N GLY A 79 -16.11 -0.18 16.72
CA GLY A 79 -17.24 0.65 17.16
C GLY A 79 -16.86 2.05 17.64
N LYS A 80 -15.56 2.39 17.71
CA LYS A 80 -15.04 3.70 18.09
C LYS A 80 -14.74 4.60 16.89
N LEU A 81 -14.87 4.09 15.67
CA LEU A 81 -14.69 4.89 14.45
C LEU A 81 -15.71 6.05 14.45
N PRO A 82 -15.29 7.32 14.40
CA PRO A 82 -16.19 8.46 14.52
C PRO A 82 -16.88 8.82 13.19
N PHE A 83 -16.65 8.04 12.15
CA PHE A 83 -17.19 8.16 10.80
C PHE A 83 -17.82 6.81 10.36
N LYS A 84 -18.51 6.80 9.23
CA LYS A 84 -19.00 5.57 8.62
C LYS A 84 -17.85 4.90 7.85
N ALA A 85 -17.46 3.70 8.23
CA ALA A 85 -16.54 2.86 7.48
C ALA A 85 -17.31 1.97 6.49
N ASP A 86 -16.89 2.00 5.22
CA ASP A 86 -17.39 1.12 4.15
C ASP A 86 -16.23 0.25 3.67
N TRP A 87 -16.33 -1.06 3.93
CA TRP A 87 -15.25 -2.01 3.73
C TRP A 87 -15.39 -2.77 2.42
N SER A 88 -14.27 -2.95 1.72
CA SER A 88 -14.19 -3.76 0.49
C SER A 88 -13.00 -4.70 0.56
N ASP A 89 -13.24 -6.00 0.35
CA ASP A 89 -12.21 -7.03 0.36
C ASP A 89 -11.55 -7.20 -1.00
N PHE A 90 -10.22 -7.35 -0.99
CA PHE A 90 -9.40 -7.60 -2.16
C PHE A 90 -8.54 -8.84 -1.97
N THR A 91 -8.22 -9.52 -3.06
CA THR A 91 -7.38 -10.73 -3.04
C THR A 91 -5.92 -10.44 -2.72
N SER A 92 -5.47 -9.20 -2.97
CA SER A 92 -4.09 -8.73 -2.72
C SER A 92 -4.02 -7.19 -2.86
N GLY A 93 -2.86 -6.61 -2.54
CA GLY A 93 -2.63 -5.16 -2.63
C GLY A 93 -2.79 -4.56 -4.04
N PRO A 94 -2.27 -5.17 -5.13
CA PRO A 94 -2.38 -4.60 -6.46
C PRO A 94 -3.81 -4.32 -6.93
N PRO A 95 -4.80 -5.24 -6.86
CA PRO A 95 -6.18 -4.91 -7.21
C PRO A 95 -6.81 -3.86 -6.30
N MET A 96 -6.45 -3.80 -5.01
CA MET A 96 -6.89 -2.73 -4.10
C MET A 96 -6.42 -1.36 -4.57
N LEU A 97 -5.13 -1.22 -4.94
CA LEU A 97 -4.60 0.06 -5.42
C LEU A 97 -5.13 0.45 -6.82
N GLN A 98 -5.55 -0.51 -7.65
CA GLN A 98 -6.31 -0.21 -8.87
C GLN A 98 -7.69 0.38 -8.54
N ALA A 99 -8.40 -0.18 -7.55
CA ALA A 99 -9.67 0.35 -7.06
C ALA A 99 -9.48 1.75 -6.41
N MET A 100 -8.38 1.96 -5.67
CA MET A 100 -8.02 3.29 -5.14
C MET A 100 -7.75 4.29 -6.27
N GLY A 101 -7.05 3.90 -7.32
CA GLY A 101 -6.79 4.72 -8.50
C GLY A 101 -8.07 5.11 -9.26
N SER A 102 -9.12 4.29 -9.20
CA SER A 102 -10.45 4.59 -9.77
C SER A 102 -11.38 5.38 -8.83
N GLY A 103 -10.94 5.67 -7.60
CA GLY A 103 -11.71 6.41 -6.59
C GLY A 103 -12.71 5.57 -5.79
N SER A 104 -12.63 4.24 -5.87
CA SER A 104 -13.51 3.33 -5.12
C SER A 104 -12.99 3.00 -3.72
N VAL A 105 -11.72 3.30 -3.42
CA VAL A 105 -11.06 3.09 -2.13
C VAL A 105 -10.36 4.38 -1.73
N ASP A 106 -10.54 4.81 -0.49
CA ASP A 106 -9.90 6.00 0.07
C ASP A 106 -8.57 5.67 0.78
N ILE A 107 -8.53 4.53 1.50
CA ILE A 107 -7.38 4.07 2.29
C ILE A 107 -7.36 2.55 2.37
N GLY A 108 -6.17 1.95 2.53
CA GLY A 108 -6.00 0.52 2.76
C GLY A 108 -4.55 0.12 2.99
N ASP A 109 -4.35 -1.09 3.51
CA ASP A 109 -3.03 -1.63 3.84
C ASP A 109 -2.54 -2.54 2.72
N VAL A 110 -1.28 -2.36 2.32
CA VAL A 110 -0.64 -3.15 1.26
C VAL A 110 0.82 -3.45 1.62
N GLY A 111 1.40 -4.43 0.96
CA GLY A 111 2.83 -4.68 1.09
C GLY A 111 3.71 -3.60 0.43
N ASP A 112 5.00 -3.86 0.35
CA ASP A 112 6.03 -2.96 -0.18
C ASP A 112 5.90 -2.66 -1.68
N ALA A 113 5.71 -3.66 -2.52
CA ALA A 113 5.70 -3.49 -3.97
C ALA A 113 4.44 -2.82 -4.57
N PRO A 114 3.20 -3.05 -4.06
CA PRO A 114 2.01 -2.49 -4.68
C PRO A 114 2.02 -0.96 -4.86
N PRO A 115 2.49 -0.13 -3.89
CA PRO A 115 2.58 1.32 -4.08
C PRO A 115 3.50 1.72 -5.23
N ILE A 116 4.59 0.97 -5.44
CA ILE A 116 5.56 1.21 -6.50
C ILE A 116 4.93 0.96 -7.87
N PHE A 117 4.20 -0.16 -8.02
CA PHE A 117 3.47 -0.47 -9.25
C PHE A 117 2.37 0.54 -9.55
N ALA A 118 1.61 0.94 -8.54
CA ALA A 118 0.57 1.95 -8.68
C ALA A 118 1.16 3.32 -9.09
N ALA A 119 2.27 3.74 -8.46
CA ALA A 119 2.96 4.97 -8.83
C ALA A 119 3.55 4.90 -10.25
N ALA A 120 4.14 3.77 -10.65
CA ALA A 120 4.63 3.53 -12.01
C ALA A 120 3.51 3.61 -13.06
N ALA A 121 2.29 3.23 -12.69
CA ALA A 121 1.08 3.36 -13.52
C ALA A 121 0.45 4.77 -13.48
N GLY A 122 1.01 5.73 -12.72
CA GLY A 122 0.51 7.10 -12.61
C GLY A 122 -0.66 7.28 -11.65
N SER A 123 -0.97 6.29 -10.79
CA SER A 123 -2.04 6.38 -9.81
C SER A 123 -1.79 7.50 -8.79
N GLN A 124 -2.85 8.25 -8.47
CA GLN A 124 -2.78 9.36 -7.53
C GLN A 124 -2.95 8.86 -6.09
N ILE A 125 -1.89 8.24 -5.58
CA ILE A 125 -1.80 7.67 -4.25
C ILE A 125 -0.80 8.42 -3.37
N ALA A 126 -0.87 8.21 -2.06
CA ALA A 126 0.13 8.62 -1.09
C ALA A 126 0.29 7.52 -0.02
N VAL A 127 1.52 7.20 0.31
CA VAL A 127 1.86 6.36 1.47
C VAL A 127 1.79 7.22 2.70
N VAL A 128 0.89 6.89 3.63
CA VAL A 128 0.57 7.71 4.82
C VAL A 128 1.00 7.06 6.13
N GLY A 129 1.38 5.80 6.10
CA GLY A 129 1.92 5.05 7.24
C GLY A 129 2.80 3.92 6.77
N ALA A 130 3.78 3.56 7.58
CA ALA A 130 4.60 2.38 7.39
C ALA A 130 4.32 1.38 8.52
N LEU A 131 4.41 0.11 8.19
CA LEU A 131 4.32 -1.01 9.12
C LEU A 131 5.59 -1.83 8.96
N LYS A 132 6.20 -2.23 10.06
CA LYS A 132 7.37 -3.10 10.05
C LYS A 132 6.96 -4.48 10.54
N GLY A 133 7.08 -5.47 9.67
CA GLY A 133 6.78 -6.86 9.97
C GLY A 133 8.04 -7.71 10.18
N SER A 134 7.80 -8.98 10.39
CA SER A 134 8.83 -10.01 10.48
C SER A 134 9.32 -10.43 9.08
N PRO A 135 10.59 -10.83 8.94
CA PRO A 135 11.06 -11.45 7.71
C PRO A 135 10.39 -12.79 7.38
N ASP A 136 9.77 -13.43 8.36
CA ASP A 136 9.06 -14.70 8.17
C ASP A 136 7.68 -14.53 7.51
N ALA A 137 7.18 -13.28 7.42
CA ALA A 137 5.89 -12.97 6.82
C ALA A 137 5.84 -13.13 5.29
N THR A 138 6.96 -13.38 4.61
CA THR A 138 7.01 -13.67 3.16
C THR A 138 7.99 -14.79 2.91
N ALA A 139 7.61 -15.79 2.10
CA ALA A 139 8.44 -16.96 1.85
C ALA A 139 8.26 -17.57 0.46
N LEU A 140 9.32 -18.15 -0.05
CA LEU A 140 9.33 -19.01 -1.21
C LEU A 140 9.17 -20.47 -0.76
N LEU A 141 8.07 -21.08 -1.18
CA LEU A 141 7.65 -22.42 -0.80
C LEU A 141 7.94 -23.43 -1.91
N VAL A 142 8.25 -24.65 -1.51
CA VAL A 142 8.31 -25.82 -2.39
C VAL A 142 7.55 -27.01 -1.77
N PRO A 143 7.03 -27.96 -2.55
CA PRO A 143 6.44 -29.19 -2.00
C PRO A 143 7.42 -29.92 -1.07
N GLN A 144 6.93 -30.57 -0.03
CA GLN A 144 7.78 -31.29 0.96
C GLN A 144 8.76 -32.25 0.28
N ASN A 145 8.28 -33.01 -0.71
CA ASN A 145 9.07 -34.00 -1.43
C ASN A 145 9.81 -33.45 -2.66
N SER A 146 9.78 -32.11 -2.86
CA SER A 146 10.50 -31.48 -3.96
C SER A 146 12.01 -31.77 -3.85
N PRO A 147 12.69 -32.11 -4.96
CA PRO A 147 14.15 -32.27 -4.97
C PRO A 147 14.88 -30.92 -4.85
N VAL A 148 14.16 -29.80 -5.00
CA VAL A 148 14.73 -28.45 -4.90
C VAL A 148 15.16 -28.17 -3.45
N ARG A 149 16.45 -27.85 -3.26
CA ARG A 149 17.06 -27.54 -1.95
C ARG A 149 17.71 -26.16 -1.91
N SER A 150 17.80 -25.49 -3.06
CA SER A 150 18.34 -24.13 -3.16
C SER A 150 17.62 -23.37 -4.27
N VAL A 151 17.64 -22.04 -4.19
CA VAL A 151 17.03 -21.14 -5.19
C VAL A 151 17.66 -21.35 -6.57
N ALA A 152 18.97 -21.63 -6.66
CA ALA A 152 19.66 -21.88 -7.92
C ALA A 152 19.07 -23.09 -8.69
N GLN A 153 18.47 -24.07 -8.01
CA GLN A 153 17.83 -25.23 -8.63
C GLN A 153 16.44 -24.91 -9.23
N LEU A 154 15.95 -23.69 -9.07
CA LEU A 154 14.71 -23.22 -9.71
C LEU A 154 14.91 -22.77 -11.16
N LYS A 155 16.15 -22.73 -11.65
CA LYS A 155 16.43 -22.41 -13.07
C LYS A 155 15.62 -23.30 -14.00
N GLY A 156 14.89 -22.67 -14.94
CA GLY A 156 14.01 -23.35 -15.90
C GLY A 156 12.68 -23.87 -15.31
N LYS A 157 12.34 -23.53 -14.06
CA LYS A 157 11.10 -23.98 -13.41
C LYS A 157 10.07 -22.86 -13.35
N SER A 158 8.78 -23.26 -13.21
CA SER A 158 7.65 -22.36 -12.96
C SER A 158 7.52 -22.05 -11.48
N ILE A 159 7.28 -20.78 -11.17
CA ILE A 159 7.08 -20.25 -9.82
C ILE A 159 5.79 -19.40 -9.82
N ALA A 160 4.82 -19.77 -9.00
CA ALA A 160 3.62 -18.97 -8.81
C ALA A 160 3.93 -17.75 -7.94
N VAL A 161 3.39 -16.58 -8.30
CA VAL A 161 3.53 -15.34 -7.55
C VAL A 161 2.44 -14.36 -7.96
N ALA A 162 1.94 -13.53 -7.03
CA ALA A 162 1.01 -12.46 -7.37
C ALA A 162 1.78 -11.25 -7.93
N GLN A 163 1.48 -10.84 -9.16
CA GLN A 163 2.16 -9.73 -9.84
C GLN A 163 2.04 -8.42 -9.04
N GLY A 164 3.17 -7.75 -8.82
CA GLY A 164 3.22 -6.46 -8.12
C GLY A 164 2.97 -6.54 -6.61
N SER A 165 2.95 -7.74 -6.01
CA SER A 165 2.87 -7.96 -4.57
C SER A 165 4.25 -7.96 -3.91
N SER A 166 4.31 -7.98 -2.57
CA SER A 166 5.54 -8.16 -1.79
C SER A 166 6.29 -9.43 -2.21
N SER A 167 5.57 -10.53 -2.46
CA SER A 167 6.17 -11.77 -2.95
C SER A 167 6.80 -11.60 -4.32
N ASN A 168 6.29 -10.72 -5.18
CA ASN A 168 6.93 -10.43 -6.45
C ASN A 168 8.28 -9.71 -6.26
N TYR A 169 8.42 -8.86 -5.24
CA TYR A 169 9.72 -8.33 -4.86
C TYR A 169 10.60 -9.40 -4.24
N HIS A 170 10.06 -10.19 -3.31
CA HIS A 170 10.79 -11.24 -2.60
C HIS A 170 11.42 -12.23 -3.58
N ILE A 171 10.65 -12.76 -4.54
CA ILE A 171 11.19 -13.68 -5.55
C ILE A 171 12.24 -13.02 -6.45
N LEU A 172 12.04 -11.75 -6.87
CA LEU A 172 13.02 -11.01 -7.67
C LEU A 172 14.36 -10.88 -6.94
N ALA A 173 14.32 -10.44 -5.69
CA ALA A 173 15.51 -10.24 -4.85
C ALA A 173 16.20 -11.58 -4.54
N THR A 174 15.42 -12.61 -4.24
CA THR A 174 15.88 -13.97 -3.95
C THR A 174 16.57 -14.61 -5.16
N LEU A 175 16.01 -14.49 -6.36
CA LEU A 175 16.64 -14.94 -7.60
C LEU A 175 17.95 -14.19 -7.85
N THR A 176 17.94 -12.87 -7.71
CA THR A 176 19.13 -12.03 -7.89
C THR A 176 20.27 -12.44 -6.96
N LYS A 177 19.96 -12.67 -5.67
CA LYS A 177 20.92 -13.15 -4.66
C LYS A 177 21.52 -14.51 -5.02
N ALA A 178 20.72 -15.37 -5.67
CA ALA A 178 21.17 -16.68 -6.15
C ALA A 178 21.90 -16.65 -7.51
N GLY A 179 22.16 -15.46 -8.08
CA GLY A 179 22.80 -15.28 -9.37
C GLY A 179 21.89 -15.61 -10.57
N LEU A 180 20.58 -15.62 -10.36
CA LEU A 180 19.55 -15.81 -11.37
C LEU A 180 18.84 -14.49 -11.67
N SER A 181 18.18 -14.45 -12.82
CA SER A 181 17.25 -13.38 -13.20
C SER A 181 15.84 -13.93 -13.39
N VAL A 182 14.86 -13.06 -13.50
CA VAL A 182 13.47 -13.44 -13.84
C VAL A 182 13.36 -14.16 -15.20
N LYS A 183 14.36 -14.01 -16.07
CA LYS A 183 14.42 -14.72 -17.38
C LYS A 183 14.90 -16.16 -17.26
N ASP A 184 15.48 -16.54 -16.13
CA ASP A 184 15.96 -17.89 -15.86
C ASP A 184 14.86 -18.82 -15.32
N VAL A 185 13.67 -18.28 -15.01
CA VAL A 185 12.50 -18.99 -14.49
C VAL A 185 11.25 -18.59 -15.28
N THR A 186 10.14 -19.28 -15.08
CA THR A 186 8.82 -18.84 -15.52
C THR A 186 8.06 -18.32 -14.31
N LEU A 187 7.71 -17.04 -14.27
CA LEU A 187 6.82 -16.50 -13.24
C LEU A 187 5.37 -16.64 -13.72
N ASP A 188 4.62 -17.52 -13.05
CA ASP A 188 3.20 -17.69 -13.28
C ASP A 188 2.45 -16.70 -12.37
N TYR A 189 1.93 -15.61 -12.96
CA TYR A 189 1.26 -14.55 -12.24
C TYR A 189 -0.17 -14.96 -11.85
N LEU A 190 -0.32 -15.48 -10.64
CA LEU A 190 -1.55 -16.01 -10.08
C LEU A 190 -1.89 -15.32 -8.75
N GLN A 191 -3.19 -15.08 -8.51
CA GLN A 191 -3.65 -14.65 -7.19
C GLN A 191 -3.56 -15.80 -6.18
N PRO A 192 -3.50 -15.53 -4.86
CA PRO A 192 -3.17 -16.56 -3.86
C PRO A 192 -4.00 -17.85 -3.95
N ALA A 193 -5.31 -17.75 -4.18
CA ALA A 193 -6.17 -18.94 -4.29
C ALA A 193 -5.83 -19.80 -5.50
N ASP A 194 -5.61 -19.20 -6.68
CA ASP A 194 -5.23 -19.90 -7.90
C ASP A 194 -3.79 -20.43 -7.81
N ALA A 195 -2.89 -19.65 -7.17
CA ALA A 195 -1.52 -20.05 -6.90
C ALA A 195 -1.45 -21.28 -5.98
N LEU A 196 -2.27 -21.32 -4.92
CA LEU A 196 -2.38 -22.47 -4.03
C LEU A 196 -2.87 -23.72 -4.80
N ALA A 197 -3.86 -23.58 -5.69
CA ALA A 197 -4.35 -24.67 -6.52
C ALA A 197 -3.28 -25.19 -7.50
N ALA A 198 -2.55 -24.29 -8.16
CA ALA A 198 -1.45 -24.63 -9.05
C ALA A 198 -0.27 -25.31 -8.31
N PHE A 199 0.05 -24.81 -7.11
CA PHE A 199 1.11 -25.37 -6.27
C PHE A 199 0.74 -26.76 -5.74
N SER A 200 -0.45 -26.92 -5.17
CA SER A 200 -0.89 -28.20 -4.59
C SER A 200 -1.08 -29.31 -5.63
N SER A 201 -1.43 -28.94 -6.87
CA SER A 201 -1.54 -29.89 -8.00
C SER A 201 -0.20 -30.18 -8.71
N GLY A 202 0.89 -29.48 -8.31
CA GLY A 202 2.21 -29.67 -8.92
C GLY A 202 2.39 -29.02 -10.29
N HIS A 203 1.51 -28.10 -10.70
CA HIS A 203 1.65 -27.32 -11.94
C HIS A 203 2.80 -26.32 -11.88
N VAL A 204 3.16 -25.86 -10.69
CA VAL A 204 4.32 -25.00 -10.43
C VAL A 204 5.29 -25.70 -9.48
N ALA A 205 6.59 -25.45 -9.66
CA ALA A 205 7.63 -26.04 -8.83
C ALA A 205 7.79 -25.34 -7.47
N ALA A 206 7.39 -24.09 -7.38
CA ALA A 206 7.47 -23.26 -6.18
C ALA A 206 6.36 -22.22 -6.16
N TRP A 207 6.10 -21.66 -4.98
CA TRP A 207 5.16 -20.56 -4.77
C TRP A 207 5.77 -19.53 -3.82
N ASP A 208 5.84 -18.29 -4.25
CA ASP A 208 6.25 -17.18 -3.40
C ASP A 208 5.01 -16.44 -2.89
N VAL A 209 4.86 -16.36 -1.57
CA VAL A 209 3.62 -15.90 -0.93
C VAL A 209 3.89 -15.34 0.46
N TRP A 210 2.88 -14.73 1.06
CA TRP A 210 2.91 -14.13 2.39
C TRP A 210 1.93 -14.82 3.35
N THR A 211 2.12 -14.56 4.65
CA THR A 211 1.23 -14.95 5.75
C THR A 211 -0.21 -14.43 5.50
N PRO A 212 -1.29 -15.22 5.70
CA PRO A 212 -1.31 -16.57 6.30
C PRO A 212 -1.25 -17.73 5.29
N PHE A 213 -0.98 -17.45 4.02
CA PHE A 213 -0.94 -18.50 2.98
C PHE A 213 0.28 -19.42 3.12
N ILE A 214 1.37 -18.92 3.75
CA ILE A 214 2.54 -19.74 4.09
C ILE A 214 2.11 -20.88 5.01
N GLU A 215 1.51 -20.53 6.13
CA GLU A 215 1.08 -21.46 7.18
C GLU A 215 -0.05 -22.38 6.70
N GLN A 216 -0.92 -21.86 5.83
CA GLN A 216 -1.93 -22.67 5.16
C GLN A 216 -1.29 -23.73 4.28
N ALA A 217 -0.32 -23.36 3.44
CA ALA A 217 0.37 -24.31 2.56
C ALA A 217 1.17 -25.34 3.34
N GLU A 218 1.86 -24.94 4.41
CA GLU A 218 2.60 -25.87 5.28
C GLU A 218 1.65 -26.87 5.97
N SER A 219 0.57 -26.35 6.58
CA SER A 219 -0.35 -27.18 7.34
C SER A 219 -1.21 -28.10 6.48
N GLN A 220 -1.74 -27.61 5.35
CA GLN A 220 -2.74 -28.34 4.55
C GLN A 220 -2.11 -29.12 3.40
N TYR A 221 -0.97 -28.65 2.87
CA TYR A 221 -0.33 -29.22 1.66
C TYR A 221 1.10 -29.66 1.90
N HIS A 222 1.57 -29.65 3.16
CA HIS A 222 2.91 -30.05 3.54
C HIS A 222 3.99 -29.31 2.74
N ALA A 223 3.78 -28.02 2.50
CA ALA A 223 4.79 -27.17 1.90
C ALA A 223 6.01 -27.04 2.82
N ARG A 224 7.13 -26.69 2.25
CA ARG A 224 8.38 -26.44 2.96
C ARG A 224 8.91 -25.07 2.53
N VAL A 225 9.25 -24.22 3.48
CA VAL A 225 9.96 -22.97 3.21
C VAL A 225 11.35 -23.30 2.63
N LEU A 226 11.65 -22.75 1.46
CA LEU A 226 12.96 -22.81 0.83
C LEU A 226 13.83 -21.63 1.28
N THR A 227 13.24 -20.45 1.36
CA THR A 227 13.84 -19.20 1.89
C THR A 227 12.72 -18.23 2.28
N ASN A 228 13.02 -17.27 3.14
CA ASN A 228 12.09 -16.23 3.62
C ASN A 228 12.67 -14.82 3.44
N GLY A 229 11.95 -13.79 3.90
CA GLY A 229 12.32 -12.39 3.76
C GLY A 229 13.62 -11.99 4.46
N ALA A 230 14.15 -12.80 5.41
CA ALA A 230 15.44 -12.52 6.08
C ALA A 230 16.59 -12.46 5.09
N ASP A 231 16.48 -13.21 4.00
CA ASP A 231 17.50 -13.27 2.97
C ASP A 231 17.60 -12.01 2.10
N VAL A 232 16.54 -11.24 2.01
CA VAL A 232 16.43 -10.06 1.11
C VAL A 232 16.25 -8.72 1.82
N GLY A 233 16.00 -8.75 3.14
CA GLY A 233 16.14 -7.58 4.03
C GLY A 233 15.02 -6.54 3.96
N ASN A 234 13.92 -6.73 3.23
CA ASN A 234 12.77 -5.84 3.28
C ASN A 234 11.60 -6.47 4.04
N THR A 235 11.11 -5.75 5.05
CA THR A 235 10.06 -6.20 5.96
C THR A 235 8.98 -5.13 6.16
N TYR A 236 8.93 -4.13 5.26
CA TYR A 236 7.93 -3.07 5.36
C TYR A 236 6.67 -3.41 4.58
N SER A 237 5.55 -2.93 5.11
CA SER A 237 4.28 -2.78 4.42
C SER A 237 3.75 -1.36 4.70
N PHE A 238 2.69 -0.94 4.00
CA PHE A 238 2.30 0.46 4.00
C PHE A 238 0.79 0.63 4.08
N VAL A 239 0.39 1.67 4.81
CA VAL A 239 -0.95 2.24 4.68
C VAL A 239 -0.90 3.28 3.57
N VAL A 240 -1.76 3.11 2.57
CA VAL A 240 -1.84 3.95 1.38
C VAL A 240 -3.20 4.62 1.33
N ALA A 241 -3.22 5.92 1.04
CA ALA A 241 -4.44 6.69 0.84
C ALA A 241 -4.49 7.29 -0.57
N SER A 242 -5.69 7.52 -1.10
CA SER A 242 -5.88 8.27 -2.32
C SER A 242 -5.58 9.76 -2.10
N ARG A 243 -4.92 10.41 -3.04
CA ARG A 243 -4.69 11.87 -2.94
C ARG A 243 -5.99 12.66 -2.96
N ALA A 244 -7.05 12.12 -3.57
CA ALA A 244 -8.38 12.73 -3.55
C ALA A 244 -8.97 12.76 -2.13
N ALA A 245 -8.85 11.65 -1.36
CA ALA A 245 -9.29 11.62 0.03
C ALA A 245 -8.46 12.54 0.92
N LEU A 246 -7.14 12.60 0.72
CA LEU A 246 -6.26 13.52 1.46
C LEU A 246 -6.50 14.99 1.13
N GLY A 247 -6.99 15.30 -0.08
CA GLY A 247 -7.35 16.66 -0.49
C GLY A 247 -8.70 17.16 0.06
N ASP A 248 -9.53 16.26 0.59
CA ASP A 248 -10.79 16.60 1.26
C ASP A 248 -10.54 16.71 2.77
N PRO A 249 -10.71 17.89 3.40
CA PRO A 249 -10.38 18.08 4.81
C PRO A 249 -11.11 17.13 5.77
N ALA A 250 -12.37 16.77 5.46
CA ALA A 250 -13.14 15.88 6.33
C ALA A 250 -12.68 14.43 6.19
N ARG A 251 -12.39 13.96 4.97
CA ARG A 251 -11.82 12.62 4.76
C ARG A 251 -10.39 12.53 5.28
N ALA A 252 -9.57 13.56 5.12
CA ALA A 252 -8.23 13.60 5.69
C ALA A 252 -8.24 13.52 7.24
N ALA A 253 -9.21 14.18 7.90
CA ALA A 253 -9.41 14.04 9.34
C ALA A 253 -9.87 12.61 9.70
N ALA A 254 -10.80 12.03 8.96
CA ALA A 254 -11.23 10.64 9.16
C ALA A 254 -10.08 9.62 8.96
N ILE A 255 -9.19 9.87 7.99
CA ILE A 255 -7.96 9.07 7.79
C ILE A 255 -7.06 9.15 9.03
N ARG A 256 -6.91 10.34 9.63
CA ARG A 256 -6.13 10.52 10.87
C ARG A 256 -6.71 9.70 12.02
N ASP A 257 -8.02 9.78 12.23
CA ASP A 257 -8.72 9.01 13.27
C ASP A 257 -8.61 7.50 13.03
N TYR A 258 -8.71 7.07 11.77
CA TYR A 258 -8.51 5.67 11.38
C TYR A 258 -7.09 5.18 11.72
N LEU A 259 -6.06 5.93 11.33
CA LEU A 259 -4.66 5.58 11.59
C LEU A 259 -4.38 5.49 13.09
N GLN A 260 -4.96 6.37 13.90
CA GLN A 260 -4.81 6.33 15.36
C GLN A 260 -5.41 5.04 15.96
N LEU A 261 -6.63 4.67 15.55
CA LEU A 261 -7.26 3.43 16.02
C LEU A 261 -6.55 2.19 15.49
N LEU A 262 -6.00 2.25 14.28
CA LEU A 262 -5.20 1.17 13.72
C LEU A 262 -3.89 0.96 14.50
N ASP A 263 -3.20 2.04 14.88
CA ASP A 263 -2.01 1.99 15.76
C ASP A 263 -2.34 1.34 17.11
N GLU A 264 -3.44 1.77 17.75
CA GLU A 264 -3.93 1.16 19.01
C GLU A 264 -4.22 -0.35 18.82
N ALA A 265 -4.78 -0.73 17.68
CA ALA A 265 -5.12 -2.12 17.38
C ALA A 265 -3.88 -3.00 17.20
N TYR A 266 -2.85 -2.53 16.51
CA TYR A 266 -1.56 -3.23 16.40
C TYR A 266 -0.89 -3.37 17.77
N ALA A 267 -0.88 -2.30 18.58
CA ALA A 267 -0.35 -2.34 19.94
C ALA A 267 -1.13 -3.32 20.84
N TRP A 268 -2.44 -3.45 20.62
CA TRP A 268 -3.26 -4.45 21.30
C TRP A 268 -2.90 -5.88 20.85
N ALA A 269 -2.81 -6.12 19.54
CA ALA A 269 -2.52 -7.44 18.97
C ALA A 269 -1.17 -8.00 19.46
N ALA A 270 -0.15 -7.17 19.54
CA ALA A 270 1.16 -7.55 20.07
C ALA A 270 1.09 -8.12 21.48
N ARG A 271 0.15 -7.65 22.31
CA ARG A 271 -0.06 -8.11 23.70
C ARG A 271 -1.11 -9.22 23.84
N HIS A 272 -1.93 -9.46 22.82
CA HIS A 272 -3.08 -10.36 22.86
C HIS A 272 -3.09 -11.36 21.71
N GLN A 273 -1.92 -11.90 21.36
CA GLN A 273 -1.70 -12.75 20.18
C GLN A 273 -2.71 -13.90 20.05
N SER A 274 -3.06 -14.59 21.14
CA SER A 274 -4.04 -15.69 21.08
C SER A 274 -5.47 -15.20 20.77
N ALA A 275 -5.87 -14.05 21.30
CA ALA A 275 -7.17 -13.46 21.00
C ALA A 275 -7.23 -12.95 19.55
N TRP A 276 -6.13 -12.33 19.09
CA TRP A 276 -5.96 -11.92 17.69
C TRP A 276 -6.07 -13.13 16.75
N ALA A 277 -5.29 -14.20 16.99
CA ALA A 277 -5.36 -15.43 16.21
C ALA A 277 -6.76 -16.02 16.14
N GLY A 278 -7.51 -15.98 17.25
CA GLY A 278 -8.90 -16.47 17.29
C GLY A 278 -9.87 -15.65 16.44
N THR A 279 -9.72 -14.33 16.39
CA THR A 279 -10.54 -13.46 15.54
C THR A 279 -10.13 -13.61 14.08
N TRP A 280 -8.83 -13.64 13.81
CA TRP A 280 -8.32 -13.81 12.47
C TRP A 280 -8.71 -15.17 11.86
N ALA A 281 -8.70 -16.26 12.65
CA ALA A 281 -9.19 -17.56 12.21
C ALA A 281 -10.66 -17.52 11.76
N LYS A 282 -11.50 -16.79 12.48
CA LYS A 282 -12.92 -16.62 12.11
C LYS A 282 -13.10 -15.79 10.85
N ALA A 283 -12.30 -14.72 10.68
CA ALA A 283 -12.37 -13.83 9.53
C ALA A 283 -11.84 -14.52 8.26
N SER A 284 -10.73 -15.25 8.36
CA SER A 284 -10.09 -15.93 7.21
C SER A 284 -10.73 -17.27 6.85
N GLY A 285 -11.49 -17.89 7.79
CA GLY A 285 -11.95 -19.27 7.65
C GLY A 285 -10.86 -20.34 7.79
N LEU A 286 -9.63 -19.94 8.15
CA LEU A 286 -8.52 -20.86 8.36
C LEU A 286 -8.54 -21.47 9.78
N PRO A 287 -7.98 -22.68 9.95
CA PRO A 287 -7.92 -23.33 11.27
C PRO A 287 -7.15 -22.50 12.30
N LEU A 288 -7.62 -22.46 13.54
CA LEU A 288 -6.97 -21.71 14.63
C LEU A 288 -5.48 -22.06 14.80
N PRO A 289 -5.00 -23.32 14.72
CA PRO A 289 -3.57 -23.61 14.82
C PRO A 289 -2.73 -22.94 13.73
N VAL A 290 -3.26 -22.83 12.50
CA VAL A 290 -2.63 -22.12 11.37
C VAL A 290 -2.50 -20.63 11.72
N MET A 291 -3.58 -20.03 12.24
CA MET A 291 -3.57 -18.60 12.57
C MET A 291 -2.73 -18.26 13.81
N VAL A 292 -2.59 -19.19 14.77
CA VAL A 292 -1.66 -19.03 15.89
C VAL A 292 -0.21 -18.95 15.38
N GLN A 293 0.14 -19.75 14.39
CA GLN A 293 1.48 -19.66 13.77
C GLN A 293 1.61 -18.37 12.95
N ALA A 294 0.62 -18.03 12.14
CA ALA A 294 0.59 -16.81 11.33
C ALA A 294 0.83 -15.55 12.19
N VAL A 295 0.18 -15.42 13.34
CA VAL A 295 0.37 -14.29 14.26
C VAL A 295 1.78 -14.25 14.85
N ARG A 296 2.43 -15.39 15.04
CA ARG A 296 3.83 -15.47 15.50
C ARG A 296 4.81 -15.02 14.44
N ASP A 297 4.52 -15.36 13.18
CA ASP A 297 5.42 -15.14 12.05
C ASP A 297 5.24 -13.74 11.45
N ASP A 298 4.06 -13.11 11.58
CA ASP A 298 3.80 -11.77 11.04
C ASP A 298 4.39 -10.64 11.91
N GLN A 299 4.13 -10.60 13.20
CA GLN A 299 4.62 -9.62 14.19
C GLN A 299 4.70 -8.17 13.69
N THR A 300 3.66 -7.72 12.99
CA THR A 300 3.63 -6.39 12.40
C THR A 300 3.40 -5.30 13.45
N ALA A 301 4.15 -4.20 13.35
CA ALA A 301 4.03 -3.03 14.20
C ALA A 301 4.13 -1.73 13.38
N PRO A 302 3.40 -0.66 13.79
CA PRO A 302 3.52 0.66 13.16
C PRO A 302 4.94 1.20 13.20
N ALA A 303 5.33 1.89 12.14
CA ALA A 303 6.61 2.55 11.98
C ALA A 303 6.44 3.88 11.26
N GLY A 304 7.27 4.86 11.56
CA GLY A 304 7.26 6.15 10.88
C GLY A 304 7.83 6.06 9.46
N ILE A 305 7.35 6.91 8.58
CA ILE A 305 7.95 7.13 7.26
C ILE A 305 9.22 7.96 7.44
N THR A 306 10.33 7.26 7.68
CA THR A 306 11.65 7.83 7.92
C THR A 306 12.51 7.82 6.65
N PRO A 307 13.62 8.57 6.60
CA PRO A 307 14.58 8.46 5.49
C PRO A 307 15.08 7.03 5.24
N ALA A 308 15.19 6.21 6.29
CA ALA A 308 15.58 4.80 6.17
C ALA A 308 14.51 3.97 5.47
N VAL A 309 13.23 4.17 5.80
CA VAL A 309 12.09 3.53 5.13
C VAL A 309 12.05 3.95 3.65
N ILE A 310 12.15 5.25 3.37
CA ILE A 310 12.17 5.78 2.00
C ILE A 310 13.33 5.17 1.20
N SER A 311 14.53 5.08 1.78
CA SER A 311 15.69 4.48 1.11
C SER A 311 15.51 2.99 0.86
N SER A 312 14.91 2.25 1.80
CA SER A 312 14.58 0.83 1.64
C SER A 312 13.64 0.62 0.46
N GLU A 313 12.57 1.39 0.41
CA GLU A 313 11.57 1.27 -0.67
C GLU A 313 12.09 1.76 -2.01
N GLN A 314 12.98 2.74 -2.03
CA GLN A 314 13.67 3.15 -3.25
C GLN A 314 14.49 1.99 -3.84
N ASN A 315 15.09 1.13 -3.00
CA ASN A 315 15.80 -0.06 -3.47
C ASN A 315 14.84 -1.08 -4.10
N VAL A 316 13.63 -1.24 -3.54
CA VAL A 316 12.57 -2.08 -4.13
C VAL A 316 12.19 -1.55 -5.52
N ALA A 317 11.93 -0.25 -5.64
CA ALA A 317 11.62 0.41 -6.92
C ALA A 317 12.74 0.24 -7.96
N ASN A 318 14.00 0.42 -7.53
CA ASN A 318 15.17 0.25 -8.38
C ASN A 318 15.32 -1.20 -8.87
N ALA A 319 15.03 -2.19 -8.02
CA ALA A 319 15.08 -3.60 -8.39
C ALA A 319 14.06 -3.93 -9.49
N PHE A 320 12.81 -3.48 -9.37
CA PHE A 320 11.78 -3.66 -10.40
C PHE A 320 12.13 -2.94 -11.70
N THR A 321 12.64 -1.71 -11.62
CA THR A 321 13.12 -0.94 -12.80
C THR A 321 14.23 -1.69 -13.52
N SER A 322 15.23 -2.18 -12.77
CA SER A 322 16.40 -2.90 -13.33
C SER A 322 16.01 -4.23 -13.96
N ALA A 323 15.00 -4.89 -13.41
CA ALA A 323 14.46 -6.13 -13.97
C ALA A 323 13.53 -5.90 -15.18
N GLY A 324 13.18 -4.63 -15.50
CA GLY A 324 12.25 -4.29 -16.58
C GLY A 324 10.79 -4.66 -16.27
N LEU A 325 10.43 -4.80 -15.00
CA LEU A 325 9.09 -5.19 -14.56
C LEU A 325 8.13 -4.01 -14.35
N ILE A 326 8.67 -2.79 -14.27
CA ILE A 326 7.88 -1.54 -14.27
C ILE A 326 8.44 -0.57 -15.33
N PRO A 327 7.58 0.28 -15.93
CA PRO A 327 8.02 1.30 -16.87
C PRO A 327 8.71 2.46 -16.14
N GLY A 328 9.87 2.89 -16.64
CA GLY A 328 10.56 4.08 -16.14
C GLY A 328 11.15 3.92 -14.73
N LYS A 329 11.40 5.07 -14.09
CA LYS A 329 11.90 5.17 -12.73
C LYS A 329 10.79 5.68 -11.81
N VAL A 330 10.66 5.08 -10.66
CA VAL A 330 9.77 5.52 -9.58
C VAL A 330 10.64 6.12 -8.48
N ASP A 331 10.34 7.34 -8.06
CA ASP A 331 10.93 7.97 -6.88
C ASP A 331 9.93 7.85 -5.74
N PHE A 332 10.23 7.00 -4.76
CA PHE A 332 9.33 6.70 -3.65
C PHE A 332 9.05 7.93 -2.78
N ALA A 333 10.02 8.84 -2.64
CA ALA A 333 9.86 10.05 -1.86
C ALA A 333 8.70 10.95 -2.35
N ASN A 334 8.38 10.91 -3.65
CA ASN A 334 7.34 11.75 -4.24
C ASN A 334 5.90 11.41 -3.79
N PHE A 335 5.69 10.22 -3.24
CA PHE A 335 4.39 9.80 -2.73
C PHE A 335 4.41 9.32 -1.27
N ALA A 336 5.54 9.44 -0.59
CA ALA A 336 5.67 9.24 0.85
C ALA A 336 5.28 10.51 1.61
N VAL A 337 4.36 10.40 2.57
CA VAL A 337 3.79 11.53 3.34
C VAL A 337 4.01 11.29 4.82
N SER A 338 4.89 12.06 5.43
CA SER A 338 5.27 11.93 6.85
C SER A 338 4.39 12.72 7.84
N THR A 339 3.33 13.40 7.35
CA THR A 339 2.45 14.24 8.19
C THR A 339 1.64 13.46 9.24
N PHE A 340 1.63 12.13 9.15
CA PHE A 340 0.97 11.24 10.11
C PHE A 340 1.95 10.48 11.00
N ASN A 341 3.25 10.79 10.94
CA ASN A 341 4.26 10.13 11.77
C ASN A 341 4.07 10.39 13.27
N ASP A 342 3.37 11.45 13.64
CA ASP A 342 2.95 11.73 15.02
C ASP A 342 2.01 10.64 15.58
N ILE A 343 1.35 9.89 14.70
CA ILE A 343 0.47 8.76 15.04
C ILE A 343 1.21 7.44 14.79
N THR A 344 1.70 7.25 13.56
CA THR A 344 2.24 5.96 13.09
C THR A 344 3.74 5.79 13.36
N GLY A 345 4.40 6.80 13.93
CA GLY A 345 5.85 6.81 14.14
C GLY A 345 6.38 5.88 15.22
N GLY A 346 5.48 5.20 15.93
CA GLY A 346 5.85 4.44 17.12
C GLY A 346 6.35 5.38 18.25
N THR A 347 5.92 5.19 19.47
CA THR A 347 6.58 5.83 20.62
C THR A 347 7.98 5.23 20.73
N SER A 348 8.98 6.04 20.32
CA SER A 348 10.41 5.75 20.51
C SER A 348 10.75 5.50 21.97
#